data_a4b837bc84bdb887526f14e66baca078
#
_entry.id   a4b837bc84bdb887526f14e66baca078
#
_cell.length_a   1.000
_cell.length_b   1.000
_cell.length_c   1.000
_cell.angle_alpha   90.00
_cell.angle_beta   90.00
_cell.angle_gamma   90.00
#
_symmetry.space_group_name_H-M   'P 1'
#
loop_
_entity.id
_entity.type
_entity.pdbx_description
1 polymer ?
#
loop_
_entity_poly.entity_id
_entity_poly.type
_entity_poly.pdbx_seq_one_letter_code
_entity_poly.pdbx_strand_id
1 'polypeptide(L)'
;MQIKFHHVNLCTRDVPGLDTFYRDVLDMKTEPGLAANRDKDQGYSGNVSFLSDGRDEATQFHLSEQDMNIGFKTGQAVNPLERGHLAFRTDDIAAFKKRLEAKGIPYSDFGAWAMKGWEQIFFYDPAGNIIEVHQVHE
;
A
#
# COMPACT_ATOMS: atom_id res chain seq x y z
N MET A 1 -21.02 0.14 2.74
CA MET A 1 -19.55 0.03 2.61
C MET A 1 -19.07 1.12 1.66
N GLN A 2 -18.11 1.91 2.10
CA GLN A 2 -17.43 2.90 1.25
C GLN A 2 -16.10 2.35 0.76
N ILE A 3 -15.72 2.70 -0.47
CA ILE A 3 -14.42 2.37 -1.04
C ILE A 3 -13.88 3.66 -1.66
N LYS A 4 -12.69 4.11 -1.18
CA LYS A 4 -12.04 5.33 -1.66
C LYS A 4 -10.67 5.02 -2.22
N PHE A 5 -10.32 5.61 -3.35
CA PHE A 5 -8.94 5.56 -3.82
C PHE A 5 -8.06 6.32 -2.84
N HIS A 6 -7.00 5.71 -2.36
CA HIS A 6 -6.17 6.26 -1.30
C HIS A 6 -4.76 6.62 -1.77
N HIS A 7 -4.06 5.68 -2.39
CA HIS A 7 -2.69 5.97 -2.83
C HIS A 7 -2.24 5.09 -4.00
N VAL A 8 -1.19 5.55 -4.64
CA VAL A 8 -0.36 4.75 -5.57
C VAL A 8 0.92 4.40 -4.85
N ASN A 9 1.31 3.14 -4.86
CA ASN A 9 2.62 2.71 -4.39
C ASN A 9 3.52 2.45 -5.60
N LEU A 10 4.71 3.03 -5.59
CA LEU A 10 5.76 2.80 -6.59
C LEU A 10 6.96 2.19 -5.90
N CYS A 11 7.44 1.06 -6.40
CA CYS A 11 8.62 0.41 -5.84
C CYS A 11 9.88 0.82 -6.58
N THR A 12 10.97 0.96 -5.83
CA THR A 12 12.27 1.35 -6.34
C THR A 12 13.39 0.74 -5.49
N ARG A 13 14.56 0.61 -6.06
CA ARG A 13 15.78 0.25 -5.29
C ARG A 13 16.42 1.48 -4.64
N ASP A 14 15.97 2.68 -5.00
CA ASP A 14 16.54 3.95 -4.52
C ASP A 14 15.40 4.91 -4.13
N VAL A 15 14.88 4.71 -2.92
CA VAL A 15 13.79 5.57 -2.40
C VAL A 15 14.24 7.03 -2.29
N PRO A 16 15.43 7.36 -1.73
CA PRO A 16 15.86 8.77 -1.68
C PRO A 16 15.94 9.45 -3.04
N GLY A 17 16.45 8.76 -4.05
CA GLY A 17 16.55 9.32 -5.40
C GLY A 17 15.19 9.56 -6.04
N LEU A 18 14.25 8.62 -5.87
CA LEU A 18 12.90 8.77 -6.39
C LEU A 18 12.14 9.86 -5.64
N ASP A 19 12.32 9.95 -4.33
CA ASP A 19 11.73 11.02 -3.49
C ASP A 19 12.21 12.41 -3.99
N THR A 20 13.50 12.57 -4.20
CA THR A 20 14.08 13.82 -4.73
C THR A 20 13.47 14.20 -6.07
N PHE A 21 13.31 13.24 -6.97
CA PHE A 21 12.69 13.51 -8.28
C PHE A 21 11.27 14.07 -8.14
N TYR A 22 10.43 13.42 -7.35
CA TYR A 22 9.03 13.86 -7.19
C TYR A 22 8.92 15.21 -6.49
N ARG A 23 9.82 15.51 -5.56
CA ARG A 23 9.85 16.83 -4.89
C ARG A 23 10.35 17.93 -5.80
N ASP A 24 11.45 17.71 -6.50
CA ASP A 24 12.12 18.75 -7.28
C ASP A 24 11.44 19.02 -8.62
N VAL A 25 10.87 17.99 -9.24
CA VAL A 25 10.28 18.11 -10.58
C VAL A 25 8.77 18.35 -10.51
N LEU A 26 8.07 17.76 -9.54
CA LEU A 26 6.62 17.79 -9.45
C LEU A 26 6.10 18.52 -8.19
N ASP A 27 6.98 19.16 -7.44
CA ASP A 27 6.61 19.94 -6.24
C ASP A 27 5.84 19.11 -5.17
N MET A 28 6.07 17.81 -5.13
CA MET A 28 5.43 16.96 -4.13
C MET A 28 5.96 17.25 -2.73
N LYS A 29 5.15 16.98 -1.72
CA LYS A 29 5.45 17.29 -0.31
C LYS A 29 5.28 16.05 0.54
N THR A 30 6.00 16.01 1.69
CA THR A 30 5.83 14.93 2.66
C THR A 30 4.40 14.94 3.21
N GLU A 31 3.75 13.78 3.15
CA GLU A 31 2.48 13.57 3.82
C GLU A 31 2.73 13.40 5.32
N PRO A 32 2.18 14.27 6.20
CA PRO A 32 2.52 14.24 7.62
C PRO A 32 1.97 13.01 8.34
N GLY A 33 2.71 12.54 9.34
CA GLY A 33 2.26 11.52 10.28
C GLY A 33 2.42 10.07 9.84
N LEU A 34 2.56 9.79 8.55
CA LEU A 34 2.58 8.40 8.07
C LEU A 34 3.88 7.67 8.39
N ALA A 35 5.03 8.35 8.30
CA ALA A 35 6.31 7.73 8.62
C ALA A 35 6.37 7.25 10.07
N ALA A 36 5.80 8.01 11.00
CA ALA A 36 5.72 7.63 12.40
C ALA A 36 4.73 6.50 12.68
N ASN A 37 3.79 6.26 11.77
CA ASN A 37 2.78 5.20 11.91
C ASN A 37 3.23 3.85 11.33
N ARG A 38 4.46 3.76 10.81
CA ARG A 38 4.99 2.50 10.29
C ARG A 38 5.27 1.51 11.41
N ASP A 39 5.04 0.24 11.10
CA ASP A 39 5.44 -0.88 11.96
C ASP A 39 6.41 -1.78 11.19
N LYS A 40 7.70 -1.55 11.41
CA LYS A 40 8.78 -2.29 10.74
C LYS A 40 8.91 -3.73 11.22
N ASP A 41 8.29 -4.07 12.35
CA ASP A 41 8.34 -5.41 12.92
C ASP A 41 7.27 -6.34 12.34
N GLN A 42 6.39 -5.81 11.48
CA GLN A 42 5.32 -6.56 10.83
C GLN A 42 5.67 -6.99 9.41
N GLY A 43 6.90 -7.40 9.16
CA GLY A 43 7.30 -8.09 7.95
C GLY A 43 7.85 -7.22 6.83
N TYR A 44 7.86 -5.91 6.96
CA TYR A 44 8.48 -5.01 5.99
C TYR A 44 9.23 -3.88 6.69
N SER A 45 10.54 -3.84 6.51
CA SER A 45 11.43 -2.85 7.14
C SER A 45 12.14 -1.94 6.13
N GLY A 46 11.83 -2.04 4.85
CA GLY A 46 12.44 -1.22 3.81
C GLY A 46 12.12 0.27 3.96
N ASN A 47 12.88 1.10 3.26
CA ASN A 47 12.64 2.55 3.24
C ASN A 47 11.32 2.87 2.53
N VAL A 48 10.60 3.85 3.03
CA VAL A 48 9.37 4.36 2.41
C VAL A 48 9.34 5.87 2.50
N SER A 49 8.89 6.54 1.44
CA SER A 49 8.57 7.95 1.44
C SER A 49 7.08 8.13 1.15
N PHE A 50 6.41 8.96 1.92
CA PHE A 50 4.98 9.25 1.77
C PHE A 50 4.82 10.68 1.27
N LEU A 51 4.30 10.83 0.05
CA LEU A 51 4.18 12.12 -0.63
C LEU A 51 2.73 12.40 -1.03
N SER A 52 2.42 13.67 -1.21
CA SER A 52 1.19 14.15 -1.83
C SER A 52 1.43 15.52 -2.45
N ASP A 53 0.41 16.08 -3.12
CA ASP A 53 0.49 17.46 -3.63
C ASP A 53 0.14 18.50 -2.54
N GLY A 54 -0.12 18.07 -1.32
CA GLY A 54 -0.37 18.94 -0.16
C GLY A 54 -1.81 19.43 0.00
N ARG A 55 -2.73 19.01 -0.91
CA ARG A 55 -4.15 19.34 -0.75
C ARG A 55 -4.79 18.46 0.32
N ASP A 56 -5.88 18.94 0.92
CA ASP A 56 -6.67 18.11 1.83
C ASP A 56 -7.24 16.90 1.08
N GLU A 57 -7.16 15.74 1.71
CA GLU A 57 -7.62 14.46 1.15
C GLU A 57 -7.02 14.12 -0.22
N ALA A 58 -5.84 14.64 -0.52
CA ALA A 58 -5.14 14.32 -1.76
C ALA A 58 -4.80 12.84 -1.84
N THR A 59 -4.83 12.28 -3.05
CA THR A 59 -4.26 10.95 -3.32
C THR A 59 -2.77 10.99 -2.99
N GLN A 60 -2.32 10.00 -2.23
CA GLN A 60 -0.93 9.92 -1.81
C GLN A 60 -0.09 9.11 -2.80
N PHE A 61 1.21 9.37 -2.79
CA PHE A 61 2.23 8.56 -3.45
C PHE A 61 3.11 7.95 -2.37
N HIS A 62 3.13 6.62 -2.29
CA HIS A 62 4.03 5.89 -1.42
C HIS A 62 5.18 5.35 -2.26
N LEU A 63 6.41 5.77 -1.95
CA LEU A 63 7.61 5.30 -2.63
C LEU A 63 8.27 4.27 -1.71
N SER A 64 8.30 3.02 -2.11
CA SER A 64 8.73 1.93 -1.24
C SER A 64 9.95 1.23 -1.81
N GLU A 65 10.86 0.82 -0.92
CA GLU A 65 11.99 -0.01 -1.29
C GLU A 65 11.49 -1.38 -1.77
N GLN A 66 11.92 -1.78 -2.96
CA GLN A 66 11.57 -3.08 -3.53
C GLN A 66 12.04 -4.21 -2.62
N ASP A 67 11.15 -5.18 -2.38
CA ASP A 67 11.49 -6.38 -1.64
C ASP A 67 10.92 -7.59 -2.36
N MET A 68 11.79 -8.35 -3.04
CA MET A 68 11.41 -9.54 -3.81
C MET A 68 11.14 -10.75 -2.92
N ASN A 69 11.40 -10.66 -1.62
CA ASN A 69 11.29 -11.79 -0.69
C ASN A 69 10.01 -11.78 0.15
N ILE A 70 9.09 -10.84 -0.08
CA ILE A 70 7.87 -10.73 0.72
C ILE A 70 7.06 -12.04 0.70
N GLY A 71 6.96 -12.69 -0.46
CA GLY A 71 6.25 -13.98 -0.56
C GLY A 71 6.85 -15.05 0.34
N PHE A 72 8.18 -15.14 0.39
CA PHE A 72 8.86 -16.09 1.28
C PHE A 72 8.70 -15.73 2.75
N LYS A 73 8.74 -14.45 3.10
CA LYS A 73 8.62 -13.98 4.48
C LYS A 73 7.21 -14.15 5.03
N THR A 74 6.19 -13.99 4.20
CA THR A 74 4.78 -13.95 4.62
C THR A 74 4.00 -15.21 4.25
N GLY A 75 4.50 -16.01 3.31
CA GLY A 75 3.75 -17.12 2.73
C GLY A 75 2.62 -16.69 1.80
N GLN A 76 2.58 -15.42 1.39
CA GLN A 76 1.51 -14.87 0.57
C GLN A 76 1.88 -14.91 -0.92
N ALA A 77 0.88 -15.20 -1.76
CA ALA A 77 1.08 -15.34 -3.20
C ALA A 77 1.33 -13.98 -3.88
N VAL A 78 0.68 -12.92 -3.43
CA VAL A 78 0.84 -11.58 -4.00
C VAL A 78 1.94 -10.85 -3.24
N ASN A 79 2.93 -10.32 -3.98
CA ASN A 79 3.98 -9.48 -3.41
C ASN A 79 3.69 -8.01 -3.73
N PRO A 80 3.22 -7.22 -2.76
CA PRO A 80 2.86 -5.82 -2.99
C PRO A 80 4.07 -4.90 -3.18
N LEU A 81 5.29 -5.39 -2.91
CA LEU A 81 6.53 -4.62 -2.98
C LEU A 81 7.45 -5.08 -4.11
N GLU A 82 6.90 -5.81 -5.08
CA GLU A 82 7.64 -6.20 -6.28
C GLU A 82 7.77 -5.04 -7.25
N ARG A 83 6.64 -4.41 -7.63
CA ARG A 83 6.60 -3.34 -8.64
C ARG A 83 5.74 -2.15 -8.27
N GLY A 84 4.93 -2.26 -7.23
CA GLY A 84 3.99 -1.26 -6.80
C GLY A 84 2.54 -1.72 -6.94
N HIS A 85 1.62 -0.90 -6.48
CA HIS A 85 0.20 -1.24 -6.46
C HIS A 85 -0.67 0.02 -6.37
N LEU A 86 -1.96 -0.16 -6.64
CA LEU A 86 -3.01 0.83 -6.40
C LEU A 86 -3.71 0.46 -5.09
N ALA A 87 -3.96 1.43 -4.23
CA ALA A 87 -4.56 1.16 -2.94
C ALA A 87 -5.87 1.91 -2.72
N PHE A 88 -6.83 1.19 -2.16
CA PHE A 88 -8.16 1.68 -1.83
C PHE A 88 -8.42 1.47 -0.34
N ARG A 89 -9.07 2.45 0.28
CA ARG A 89 -9.46 2.35 1.69
C ARG A 89 -10.95 2.07 1.78
N THR A 90 -11.32 1.16 2.68
CA THR A 90 -12.73 0.84 2.97
C THR A 90 -13.03 1.01 4.45
N ASP A 91 -14.28 1.22 4.77
CA ASP A 91 -14.79 1.22 6.14
C ASP A 91 -15.27 -0.17 6.61
N ASP A 92 -15.24 -1.17 5.71
CA ASP A 92 -15.71 -2.54 6.05
C ASP A 92 -14.96 -3.57 5.20
N ILE A 93 -13.74 -3.89 5.61
CA ILE A 93 -12.91 -4.87 4.90
C ILE A 93 -13.46 -6.29 4.99
N ALA A 94 -14.18 -6.61 6.06
CA ALA A 94 -14.82 -7.92 6.19
C ALA A 94 -15.88 -8.13 5.11
N ALA A 95 -16.72 -7.12 4.85
CA ALA A 95 -17.67 -7.17 3.75
C ALA A 95 -17.00 -7.21 2.39
N PHE A 96 -15.88 -6.52 2.23
CA PHE A 96 -15.11 -6.53 0.99
C PHE A 96 -14.51 -7.92 0.71
N LYS A 97 -13.94 -8.58 1.71
CA LYS A 97 -13.45 -9.96 1.57
C LYS A 97 -14.57 -10.91 1.12
N LYS A 98 -15.75 -10.79 1.70
CA LYS A 98 -16.91 -11.60 1.29
C LYS A 98 -17.30 -11.34 -0.17
N ARG A 99 -17.20 -10.10 -0.62
CA ARG A 99 -17.44 -9.76 -2.04
C ARG A 99 -16.46 -10.47 -2.95
N LEU A 100 -15.18 -10.46 -2.63
CA LEU A 100 -14.16 -11.17 -3.42
C LEU A 100 -14.43 -12.67 -3.45
N GLU A 101 -14.76 -13.26 -2.30
CA GLU A 101 -15.08 -14.68 -2.18
C GLU A 101 -16.31 -15.05 -3.02
N ALA A 102 -17.37 -14.24 -2.98
CA ALA A 102 -18.57 -14.46 -3.76
C ALA A 102 -18.33 -14.37 -5.27
N LYS A 103 -17.34 -13.57 -5.68
CA LYS A 103 -16.95 -13.42 -7.09
C LYS A 103 -15.87 -14.41 -7.54
N GLY A 104 -15.37 -15.25 -6.63
CA GLY A 104 -14.30 -16.19 -6.93
C GLY A 104 -12.94 -15.53 -7.20
N ILE A 105 -12.71 -14.34 -6.66
CA ILE A 105 -11.46 -13.62 -6.83
C ILE A 105 -10.52 -13.98 -5.67
N PRO A 106 -9.39 -14.66 -5.94
CA PRO A 106 -8.43 -14.97 -4.88
C PRO A 106 -7.71 -13.72 -4.39
N TYR A 107 -7.41 -13.69 -3.11
CA TYR A 107 -6.67 -12.58 -2.51
C TYR A 107 -5.71 -13.09 -1.44
N SER A 108 -4.65 -12.31 -1.22
CA SER A 108 -3.68 -12.53 -0.13
C SER A 108 -4.08 -11.67 1.06
N ASP A 109 -4.39 -12.30 2.19
CA ASP A 109 -4.75 -11.62 3.42
C ASP A 109 -3.49 -11.42 4.27
N PHE A 110 -2.97 -10.19 4.28
CA PHE A 110 -1.79 -9.86 5.08
C PHE A 110 -2.16 -9.52 6.53
N GLY A 111 -3.44 -9.26 6.81
CA GLY A 111 -3.87 -8.83 8.14
C GLY A 111 -3.22 -7.50 8.53
N ALA A 112 -2.79 -7.40 9.79
CA ALA A 112 -2.04 -6.25 10.28
C ALA A 112 -0.62 -6.31 9.72
N TRP A 113 -0.26 -5.35 8.88
CA TRP A 113 1.03 -5.38 8.18
C TRP A 113 1.52 -3.97 7.84
N ALA A 114 2.83 -3.74 7.98
CA ALA A 114 3.57 -2.53 7.59
C ALA A 114 3.16 -1.23 8.30
N MET A 115 1.88 -0.97 8.51
CA MET A 115 1.36 0.25 9.13
C MET A 115 0.55 -0.13 10.37
N LYS A 116 0.72 0.63 11.47
CA LYS A 116 -0.02 0.38 12.71
C LYS A 116 -1.52 0.60 12.49
N GLY A 117 -2.32 -0.39 12.87
CA GLY A 117 -3.77 -0.32 12.80
C GLY A 117 -4.36 -0.55 11.41
N TRP A 118 -3.54 -0.87 10.41
CA TRP A 118 -4.02 -1.16 9.07
C TRP A 118 -4.19 -2.66 8.89
N GLU A 119 -5.37 -3.07 8.47
CA GLU A 119 -5.64 -4.42 7.97
C GLU A 119 -5.61 -4.38 6.44
N GLN A 120 -4.79 -5.22 5.81
CA GLN A 120 -4.48 -5.13 4.38
C GLN A 120 -4.69 -6.45 3.66
N ILE A 121 -5.32 -6.38 2.49
CA ILE A 121 -5.39 -7.50 1.55
C ILE A 121 -4.89 -7.03 0.19
N PHE A 122 -4.38 -7.98 -0.59
CA PHE A 122 -3.85 -7.72 -1.94
C PHE A 122 -4.37 -8.76 -2.92
N PHE A 123 -4.72 -8.30 -4.12
CA PHE A 123 -5.19 -9.19 -5.19
C PHE A 123 -4.85 -8.57 -6.54
N TYR A 124 -5.12 -9.30 -7.62
CA TYR A 124 -4.88 -8.81 -8.98
C TYR A 124 -6.18 -8.37 -9.63
N ASP A 125 -6.10 -7.29 -10.41
CA ASP A 125 -7.16 -6.97 -11.37
C ASP A 125 -7.03 -7.88 -12.60
N PRO A 126 -7.97 -7.85 -13.57
CA PRO A 126 -7.89 -8.72 -14.75
C PRO A 126 -6.65 -8.53 -15.63
N ALA A 127 -5.98 -7.38 -15.52
CA ALA A 127 -4.75 -7.10 -16.27
C ALA A 127 -3.48 -7.46 -15.51
N GLY A 128 -3.61 -7.98 -14.27
CA GLY A 128 -2.47 -8.34 -13.43
C GLY A 128 -1.90 -7.18 -12.61
N ASN A 129 -2.59 -6.04 -12.55
CA ASN A 129 -2.18 -4.96 -11.64
C ASN A 129 -2.47 -5.36 -10.20
N ILE A 130 -1.54 -5.05 -9.31
CA ILE A 130 -1.70 -5.36 -7.89
C ILE A 130 -2.60 -4.31 -7.25
N ILE A 131 -3.64 -4.77 -6.56
CA ILE A 131 -4.60 -3.93 -5.85
C ILE A 131 -4.47 -4.20 -4.37
N GLU A 132 -4.36 -3.13 -3.59
CA GLU A 132 -4.49 -3.17 -2.13
C GLU A 132 -5.89 -2.69 -1.75
N VAL A 133 -6.53 -3.38 -0.81
CA VAL A 133 -7.65 -2.82 -0.07
C VAL A 133 -7.30 -2.91 1.40
N HIS A 134 -7.48 -1.80 2.11
CA HIS A 134 -7.19 -1.76 3.54
C HIS A 134 -8.29 -1.04 4.31
N GLN A 135 -8.37 -1.38 5.59
CA GLN A 135 -9.16 -0.65 6.58
C GLN A 135 -8.24 -0.22 7.70
N VAL A 136 -8.42 1.01 8.17
CA VAL A 136 -7.73 1.51 9.36
C VAL A 136 -8.60 1.23 10.58
N HIS A 137 -8.06 0.44 11.51
CA HIS A 137 -8.69 0.17 12.79
C HIS A 137 -8.07 1.05 13.87
N GLU A 138 -8.91 1.66 14.66
CA GLU A 138 -8.50 2.55 15.74
C GLU A 138 -8.56 1.89 17.11
#